data_46c9389281ce216b9ab4b382544b8e13
#
_entry.id   46c9389281ce216b9ab4b382544b8e13
#
_cell.length_a   1.000
_cell.length_b   1.000
_cell.length_c   1.000
_cell.angle_alpha   90.00
_cell.angle_beta   90.00
_cell.angle_gamma   90.00
#
_symmetry.space_group_name_H-M   'P 1'
#
loop_
_entity.id
_entity.type
_entity.pdbx_description
1 polymer ?
#
loop_
_entity_poly.entity_id
_entity_poly.type
_entity_poly.pdbx_seq_one_letter_code
_entity_poly.pdbx_strand_id
1 'polypeptide(L)'
;LEDAHGKPRLASRKMQFVEMYEDGKTVHAGPAPYLDYRNPTEKERKAIDKFLEKQWLKANLEEKAIGHAIEEIVPDHLNTIKIRRQGWVDKTDKEVRKRLTTEIRYWDNRCLELREKERKGKNPRFMNSAKARKRCEELEERLRNRLNDLNKERDVKALPPVVSGGALIIPASILEGTVKFPKEPPMNARETERVERLAMDAV
;
A
#
# COMPACT_ATOMS: atom_id res chain seq x y z
N LEU A 1 -1.75 9.22 -0.76
CA LEU A 1 -3.05 9.60 -1.31
C LEU A 1 -3.63 10.78 -0.56
N GLU A 2 -4.30 11.65 -1.29
CA GLU A 2 -5.16 12.68 -0.71
C GLU A 2 -6.63 12.28 -0.94
N ASP A 3 -7.49 12.55 0.04
CA ASP A 3 -8.92 12.41 -0.15
C ASP A 3 -9.51 13.61 -0.93
N ALA A 4 -10.82 13.58 -1.20
CA ALA A 4 -11.52 14.66 -1.90
C ALA A 4 -11.39 16.04 -1.20
N HIS A 5 -11.01 16.07 0.07
CA HIS A 5 -10.83 17.26 0.88
C HIS A 5 -9.35 17.64 1.08
N GLY A 6 -8.43 16.99 0.38
CA GLY A 6 -6.98 17.24 0.48
C GLY A 6 -6.33 16.67 1.74
N LYS A 7 -7.04 15.81 2.51
CA LYS A 7 -6.45 15.18 3.69
C LYS A 7 -5.63 13.94 3.28
N PRO A 8 -4.46 13.74 3.89
CA PRO A 8 -3.65 12.57 3.60
C PRO A 8 -4.38 11.30 4.01
N ARG A 9 -4.53 10.36 3.08
CA ARG A 9 -5.13 9.05 3.33
C ARG A 9 -4.11 7.95 3.13
N LEU A 10 -4.02 7.06 4.12
CA LEU A 10 -3.16 5.89 4.03
C LEU A 10 -3.71 4.90 2.99
N ALA A 11 -2.92 4.61 1.97
CA ALA A 11 -3.29 3.66 0.92
C ALA A 11 -3.01 2.21 1.33
N SER A 12 -1.87 1.98 1.98
CA SER A 12 -1.44 0.67 2.47
C SER A 12 -0.42 0.84 3.57
N ARG A 13 -0.38 -0.12 4.50
CA ARG A 13 0.66 -0.27 5.50
C ARG A 13 1.05 -1.73 5.55
N LYS A 14 2.36 -2.00 5.50
CA LYS A 14 2.90 -3.35 5.58
C LYS A 14 4.01 -3.38 6.63
N MET A 15 4.02 -4.37 7.48
CA MET A 15 5.11 -4.68 8.38
C MET A 15 6.06 -5.65 7.68
N GLN A 16 7.34 -5.38 7.75
CA GLN A 16 8.39 -6.21 7.16
C GLN A 16 9.48 -6.46 8.19
N PHE A 17 10.18 -7.56 8.03
CA PHE A 17 11.29 -7.95 8.90
C PHE A 17 12.58 -7.96 8.09
N VAL A 18 13.61 -7.37 8.67
CA VAL A 18 14.94 -7.25 8.08
C VAL A 18 15.94 -7.88 9.03
N GLU A 19 16.70 -8.84 8.55
CA GLU A 19 17.81 -9.43 9.28
C GLU A 19 19.11 -8.70 8.92
N MET A 20 19.84 -8.34 9.95
CA MET A 20 21.16 -7.75 9.83
C MET A 20 22.18 -8.63 10.52
N TYR A 21 23.25 -8.95 9.82
CA TYR A 21 24.30 -9.81 10.30
C TYR A 21 25.53 -9.01 10.76
N GLU A 22 26.39 -9.64 11.56
CA GLU A 22 27.63 -9.06 12.08
C GLU A 22 28.59 -8.58 10.98
N ASP A 23 28.59 -9.25 9.82
CA ASP A 23 29.35 -8.89 8.62
C ASP A 23 28.81 -7.65 7.86
N GLY A 24 27.70 -7.07 8.34
CA GLY A 24 27.03 -5.93 7.75
C GLY A 24 26.03 -6.28 6.64
N LYS A 25 25.85 -7.57 6.34
CA LYS A 25 24.85 -8.03 5.38
C LYS A 25 23.45 -7.78 5.92
N THR A 26 22.57 -7.29 5.05
CA THR A 26 21.16 -7.04 5.36
C THR A 26 20.29 -7.83 4.39
N VAL A 27 19.29 -8.53 4.90
CA VAL A 27 18.43 -9.43 4.12
C VAL A 27 16.98 -9.29 4.58
N HIS A 28 16.05 -9.48 3.67
CA HIS A 28 14.63 -9.58 4.02
C HIS A 28 14.35 -10.93 4.70
N ALA A 29 13.81 -10.88 5.93
CA ALA A 29 13.61 -12.06 6.78
C ALA A 29 12.33 -12.86 6.52
N GLY A 30 11.53 -12.45 5.51
CA GLY A 30 10.25 -13.09 5.25
C GLY A 30 9.10 -12.54 6.12
N PRO A 31 7.91 -13.13 6.04
CA PRO A 31 6.69 -12.58 6.62
C PRO A 31 6.56 -12.76 8.14
N ALA A 32 7.13 -13.80 8.72
CA ALA A 32 6.96 -14.14 10.13
C ALA A 32 8.16 -14.89 10.73
N PRO A 33 9.38 -14.31 10.70
CA PRO A 33 10.59 -15.01 11.15
C PRO A 33 10.55 -15.37 12.65
N TYR A 34 9.76 -14.62 13.44
CA TYR A 34 9.62 -14.81 14.88
C TYR A 34 8.94 -16.13 15.29
N LEU A 35 8.31 -16.85 14.37
CA LEU A 35 7.66 -18.13 14.68
C LEU A 35 8.67 -19.21 15.09
N ASP A 36 9.90 -19.09 14.61
CA ASP A 36 10.99 -20.03 14.92
C ASP A 36 11.82 -19.60 16.16
N TYR A 37 11.45 -18.47 16.79
CA TYR A 37 12.20 -17.92 17.91
C TYR A 37 11.58 -18.29 19.25
N ARG A 38 12.41 -18.54 20.24
CA ARG A 38 12.00 -18.75 21.62
C ARG A 38 12.67 -17.74 22.56
N ASN A 39 12.06 -17.47 23.66
CA ASN A 39 12.70 -16.68 24.71
C ASN A 39 13.88 -17.44 25.34
N PRO A 40 14.96 -16.72 25.68
CA PRO A 40 16.09 -17.33 26.35
C PRO A 40 15.71 -17.81 27.76
N THR A 41 16.31 -18.93 28.18
CA THR A 41 16.23 -19.41 29.55
C THR A 41 17.10 -18.56 30.48
N GLU A 42 16.86 -18.61 31.80
CA GLU A 42 17.69 -17.86 32.77
C GLU A 42 19.18 -18.24 32.75
N LYS A 43 19.48 -19.50 32.43
CA LYS A 43 20.87 -19.96 32.29
C LYS A 43 21.57 -19.36 31.08
N GLU A 44 20.81 -19.17 29.98
CA GLU A 44 21.30 -18.61 28.72
C GLU A 44 21.52 -17.10 28.81
N ARG A 45 20.78 -16.38 29.67
CA ARG A 45 20.87 -14.91 29.82
C ARG A 45 22.29 -14.44 30.10
N LYS A 46 23.04 -15.14 31.00
CA LYS A 46 24.43 -14.79 31.30
C LYS A 46 25.39 -14.94 30.11
N ALA A 47 25.10 -15.88 29.21
CA ALA A 47 25.86 -16.03 27.99
C ALA A 47 25.48 -14.95 26.94
N ILE A 48 24.24 -14.50 26.92
CA ILE A 48 23.74 -13.45 26.02
C ILE A 48 24.38 -12.10 26.34
N ASP A 49 24.64 -11.77 27.59
CA ASP A 49 25.26 -10.50 28.00
C ASP A 49 26.55 -10.21 27.24
N LYS A 50 27.35 -11.25 26.97
CA LYS A 50 28.59 -11.15 26.17
C LYS A 50 28.32 -10.76 24.69
N PHE A 51 27.18 -11.19 24.14
CA PHE A 51 26.84 -10.85 22.78
C PHE A 51 26.32 -9.42 22.69
N LEU A 52 25.66 -8.90 23.73
CA LEU A 52 25.17 -7.51 23.78
C LEU A 52 26.33 -6.48 23.81
N GLU A 53 27.53 -6.89 24.22
CA GLU A 53 28.69 -6.01 24.23
C GLU A 53 29.36 -5.84 22.86
N LYS A 54 28.96 -6.61 21.85
CA LYS A 54 29.57 -6.54 20.52
C LYS A 54 29.39 -5.15 19.89
N GLN A 55 30.46 -4.64 19.29
CA GLN A 55 30.49 -3.28 18.74
C GLN A 55 29.47 -3.04 17.61
N TRP A 56 29.21 -4.06 16.80
CA TRP A 56 28.26 -3.91 15.67
C TRP A 56 26.81 -3.66 16.14
N LEU A 57 26.42 -4.13 17.34
CA LEU A 57 25.12 -3.84 17.94
C LEU A 57 25.00 -2.39 18.42
N LYS A 58 26.14 -1.73 18.71
CA LYS A 58 26.20 -0.32 19.08
C LYS A 58 26.22 0.62 17.88
N ALA A 59 26.39 0.05 16.67
CA ALA A 59 26.29 0.81 15.44
C ALA A 59 24.83 1.28 15.21
N ASN A 60 24.67 2.25 14.32
CA ASN A 60 23.35 2.79 13.99
C ASN A 60 22.54 1.79 13.14
N LEU A 61 22.03 0.72 13.78
CA LEU A 61 21.30 -0.37 13.13
C LEU A 61 19.96 0.12 12.56
N GLU A 62 19.34 1.09 13.22
CA GLU A 62 18.08 1.67 12.75
C GLU A 62 18.25 2.37 11.40
N GLU A 63 19.27 3.21 11.24
CA GLU A 63 19.54 3.87 9.96
C GLU A 63 19.85 2.87 8.84
N LYS A 64 20.60 1.82 9.15
CA LYS A 64 20.91 0.74 8.19
C LYS A 64 19.63 0.01 7.75
N ALA A 65 18.76 -0.32 8.71
CA ALA A 65 17.48 -0.97 8.42
C ALA A 65 16.56 -0.07 7.57
N ILE A 66 16.49 1.22 7.90
CA ILE A 66 15.74 2.21 7.11
C ILE A 66 16.33 2.36 5.71
N GLY A 67 17.65 2.45 5.58
CA GLY A 67 18.34 2.53 4.28
C GLY A 67 18.00 1.33 3.40
N HIS A 68 18.17 0.13 3.91
CA HIS A 68 17.80 -1.10 3.20
C HIS A 68 16.31 -1.13 2.82
N ALA A 69 15.43 -0.73 3.73
CA ALA A 69 14.00 -0.68 3.45
C ALA A 69 13.67 0.32 2.32
N ILE A 70 14.34 1.47 2.27
CA ILE A 70 14.14 2.48 1.21
C ILE A 70 14.63 1.96 -0.15
N GLU A 71 15.76 1.27 -0.17
CA GLU A 71 16.40 0.79 -1.40
C GLU A 71 15.70 -0.44 -1.98
N GLU A 72 15.34 -1.42 -1.15
CA GLU A 72 14.90 -2.74 -1.60
C GLU A 72 13.39 -2.99 -1.39
N ILE A 73 12.83 -2.58 -0.23
CA ILE A 73 11.47 -2.98 0.14
C ILE A 73 10.40 -1.98 -0.33
N VAL A 74 10.68 -0.69 -0.14
CA VAL A 74 9.71 0.37 -0.48
C VAL A 74 9.38 0.42 -1.96
N PRO A 75 10.35 0.31 -2.91
CA PRO A 75 10.05 0.39 -4.34
C PRO A 75 9.07 -0.68 -4.81
N ASP A 76 9.27 -1.93 -4.41
CA ASP A 76 8.42 -3.06 -4.79
C ASP A 76 7.01 -2.92 -4.24
N HIS A 77 6.91 -2.58 -2.94
CA HIS A 77 5.61 -2.35 -2.33
C HIS A 77 4.87 -1.18 -2.97
N LEU A 78 5.56 -0.06 -3.20
CA LEU A 78 4.99 1.12 -3.84
C LEU A 78 4.49 0.80 -5.25
N ASN A 79 5.28 0.06 -6.04
CA ASN A 79 4.91 -0.35 -7.40
C ASN A 79 3.64 -1.22 -7.39
N THR A 80 3.59 -2.21 -6.51
CA THR A 80 2.41 -3.07 -6.34
C THR A 80 1.15 -2.26 -6.02
N ILE A 81 1.25 -1.30 -5.11
CA ILE A 81 0.11 -0.44 -4.74
C ILE A 81 -0.27 0.50 -5.90
N LYS A 82 0.71 1.08 -6.61
CA LYS A 82 0.46 1.93 -7.79
C LYS A 82 -0.31 1.18 -8.87
N ILE A 83 0.12 -0.02 -9.24
CA ILE A 83 -0.53 -0.84 -10.28
C ILE A 83 -1.98 -1.15 -9.88
N ARG A 84 -2.20 -1.61 -8.64
CA ARG A 84 -3.55 -1.91 -8.14
C ARG A 84 -4.43 -0.65 -8.15
N ARG A 85 -3.90 0.47 -7.70
CA ARG A 85 -4.63 1.73 -7.63
C ARG A 85 -4.97 2.27 -9.02
N GLN A 86 -4.01 2.24 -9.93
CA GLN A 86 -4.21 2.62 -11.33
C GLN A 86 -5.37 1.83 -11.95
N GLY A 87 -5.33 0.49 -11.86
CA GLY A 87 -6.38 -0.35 -12.39
C GLY A 87 -7.77 -0.06 -11.81
N TRP A 88 -7.84 0.25 -10.51
CA TRP A 88 -9.09 0.64 -9.87
C TRP A 88 -9.60 2.01 -10.37
N VAL A 89 -8.71 3.00 -10.45
CA VAL A 89 -9.05 4.35 -10.92
C VAL A 89 -9.50 4.30 -12.37
N ASP A 90 -8.82 3.56 -13.25
CA ASP A 90 -9.18 3.46 -14.66
C ASP A 90 -10.56 2.82 -14.88
N LYS A 91 -10.88 1.77 -14.12
CA LYS A 91 -12.21 1.15 -14.13
C LYS A 91 -13.29 2.15 -13.65
N THR A 92 -13.00 2.85 -12.55
CA THR A 92 -13.94 3.82 -11.97
C THR A 92 -14.15 5.03 -12.90
N ASP A 93 -13.08 5.57 -13.49
CA ASP A 93 -13.14 6.66 -14.46
C ASP A 93 -14.05 6.31 -15.64
N LYS A 94 -13.84 5.12 -16.21
CA LYS A 94 -14.66 4.62 -17.34
C LYS A 94 -16.15 4.56 -16.99
N GLU A 95 -16.49 4.01 -15.83
CA GLU A 95 -17.88 3.87 -15.41
C GLU A 95 -18.53 5.22 -15.06
N VAL A 96 -17.78 6.11 -14.38
CA VAL A 96 -18.24 7.47 -14.06
C VAL A 96 -18.53 8.26 -15.35
N ARG A 97 -17.61 8.24 -16.31
CA ARG A 97 -17.81 8.89 -17.62
C ARG A 97 -19.02 8.32 -18.32
N LYS A 98 -19.11 7.01 -18.46
CA LYS A 98 -20.23 6.34 -19.15
C LYS A 98 -21.57 6.76 -18.55
N ARG A 99 -21.71 6.68 -17.22
CA ARG A 99 -22.97 6.99 -16.53
C ARG A 99 -23.32 8.47 -16.62
N LEU A 100 -22.42 9.37 -16.21
CA LEU A 100 -22.73 10.80 -16.17
C LEU A 100 -22.89 11.41 -17.56
N THR A 101 -22.12 10.96 -18.57
CA THR A 101 -22.32 11.42 -19.95
C THR A 101 -23.70 11.00 -20.49
N THR A 102 -24.17 9.81 -20.15
CA THR A 102 -25.52 9.37 -20.54
C THR A 102 -26.60 10.23 -19.88
N GLU A 103 -26.47 10.54 -18.60
CA GLU A 103 -27.40 11.42 -17.88
C GLU A 103 -27.36 12.86 -18.42
N ILE A 104 -26.18 13.41 -18.72
CA ILE A 104 -25.99 14.74 -19.31
C ILE A 104 -26.69 14.82 -20.65
N ARG A 105 -26.46 13.85 -21.54
CA ARG A 105 -27.14 13.79 -22.86
C ARG A 105 -28.65 13.71 -22.74
N TYR A 106 -29.15 12.93 -21.78
CA TYR A 106 -30.60 12.87 -21.53
C TYR A 106 -31.18 14.24 -21.16
N TRP A 107 -30.54 14.95 -20.21
CA TRP A 107 -31.02 16.25 -19.75
C TRP A 107 -30.83 17.34 -20.78
N ASP A 108 -29.80 17.29 -21.62
CA ASP A 108 -29.58 18.21 -22.73
C ASP A 108 -30.70 18.06 -23.79
N ASN A 109 -30.96 16.83 -24.23
CA ASN A 109 -32.09 16.55 -25.14
C ASN A 109 -33.41 16.99 -24.53
N ARG A 110 -33.62 16.73 -23.24
CA ARG A 110 -34.82 17.14 -22.53
C ARG A 110 -34.98 18.66 -22.47
N CYS A 111 -33.90 19.37 -22.30
CA CYS A 111 -33.88 20.83 -22.34
C CYS A 111 -34.33 21.35 -23.72
N LEU A 112 -33.84 20.77 -24.81
CA LEU A 112 -34.23 21.13 -26.17
C LEU A 112 -35.73 20.89 -26.43
N GLU A 113 -36.22 19.70 -26.06
CA GLU A 113 -37.65 19.37 -26.19
C GLU A 113 -38.56 20.36 -25.42
N LEU A 114 -38.15 20.71 -24.19
CA LEU A 114 -38.92 21.65 -23.36
C LEU A 114 -38.91 23.06 -23.94
N ARG A 115 -37.77 23.54 -24.48
CA ARG A 115 -37.69 24.83 -25.20
C ARG A 115 -38.64 24.89 -26.40
N GLU A 116 -38.74 23.83 -27.19
CA GLU A 116 -39.65 23.78 -28.32
C GLU A 116 -41.12 23.82 -27.86
N LYS A 117 -41.45 23.13 -26.76
CA LYS A 117 -42.81 23.18 -26.18
C LYS A 117 -43.15 24.57 -25.66
N GLU A 118 -42.22 25.22 -24.98
CA GLU A 118 -42.35 26.59 -24.46
C GLU A 118 -42.55 27.59 -25.62
N ARG A 119 -41.81 27.46 -26.75
CA ARG A 119 -42.00 28.26 -27.95
C ARG A 119 -43.40 28.11 -28.56
N LYS A 120 -44.01 26.91 -28.44
CA LYS A 120 -45.36 26.61 -28.90
C LYS A 120 -46.46 27.01 -27.90
N GLY A 121 -46.12 27.76 -26.83
CA GLY A 121 -47.06 28.21 -25.82
C GLY A 121 -47.50 27.14 -24.80
N LYS A 122 -46.87 25.97 -24.82
CA LYS A 122 -47.16 24.88 -23.89
C LYS A 122 -46.19 24.94 -22.72
N ASN A 123 -46.59 25.54 -21.60
CA ASN A 123 -45.78 25.62 -20.39
C ASN A 123 -45.97 24.35 -19.50
N PRO A 124 -44.97 23.46 -19.38
CA PRO A 124 -45.08 22.33 -18.51
C PRO A 124 -44.99 22.76 -17.03
N ARG A 125 -45.99 22.35 -16.22
CA ARG A 125 -46.14 22.77 -14.80
C ARG A 125 -44.97 22.41 -13.89
N PHE A 126 -44.30 21.30 -14.11
CA PHE A 126 -43.33 20.74 -13.17
C PHE A 126 -41.86 20.89 -13.59
N MET A 127 -41.58 20.89 -14.89
CA MET A 127 -40.24 20.94 -15.45
C MET A 127 -40.21 21.88 -16.64
N ASN A 128 -39.45 22.97 -16.57
CA ASN A 128 -39.21 23.90 -17.68
C ASN A 128 -37.78 23.70 -18.23
N SER A 129 -37.52 24.32 -19.40
CA SER A 129 -36.19 24.21 -20.04
C SER A 129 -35.05 24.74 -19.18
N ALA A 130 -35.29 25.79 -18.37
CA ALA A 130 -34.30 26.35 -17.46
C ALA A 130 -33.89 25.37 -16.34
N LYS A 131 -34.88 24.67 -15.75
CA LYS A 131 -34.58 23.63 -14.74
C LYS A 131 -33.84 22.44 -15.34
N ALA A 132 -34.20 22.00 -16.55
CA ALA A 132 -33.48 20.94 -17.24
C ALA A 132 -32.04 21.34 -17.56
N ARG A 133 -31.82 22.58 -17.99
CA ARG A 133 -30.49 23.14 -18.22
C ARG A 133 -29.66 23.19 -16.95
N LYS A 134 -30.20 23.69 -15.85
CA LYS A 134 -29.53 23.70 -14.57
C LYS A 134 -29.11 22.29 -14.13
N ARG A 135 -29.98 21.29 -14.36
CA ARG A 135 -29.66 19.91 -14.05
C ARG A 135 -28.52 19.36 -14.89
N CYS A 136 -28.44 19.73 -16.16
CA CYS A 136 -27.34 19.37 -17.04
C CYS A 136 -26.01 19.95 -16.52
N GLU A 137 -26.03 21.25 -16.19
CA GLU A 137 -24.82 21.95 -15.64
C GLU A 137 -24.35 21.37 -14.32
N GLU A 138 -25.25 21.01 -13.40
CA GLU A 138 -24.93 20.33 -12.14
C GLU A 138 -24.25 18.96 -12.38
N LEU A 139 -24.70 18.21 -13.39
CA LEU A 139 -24.12 16.92 -13.74
C LEU A 139 -22.74 17.06 -14.41
N GLU A 140 -22.55 18.08 -15.25
CA GLU A 140 -21.28 18.41 -15.86
C GLU A 140 -20.24 18.81 -14.80
N GLU A 141 -20.64 19.63 -13.83
CA GLU A 141 -19.79 20.01 -12.71
C GLU A 141 -19.43 18.79 -11.85
N ARG A 142 -20.41 17.95 -11.54
CA ARG A 142 -20.20 16.70 -10.80
C ARG A 142 -19.22 15.77 -11.52
N LEU A 143 -19.34 15.64 -12.85
CA LEU A 143 -18.41 14.85 -13.66
C LEU A 143 -16.99 15.39 -13.53
N ARG A 144 -16.82 16.71 -13.71
CA ARG A 144 -15.52 17.39 -13.62
C ARG A 144 -14.87 17.18 -12.25
N ASN A 145 -15.63 17.42 -11.20
CA ASN A 145 -15.15 17.27 -9.82
C ASN A 145 -14.73 15.82 -9.54
N ARG A 146 -15.56 14.85 -9.96
CA ARG A 146 -15.22 13.43 -9.74
C ARG A 146 -13.98 12.97 -10.50
N LEU A 147 -13.79 13.45 -11.73
CA LEU A 147 -12.58 13.15 -12.50
C LEU A 147 -11.32 13.77 -11.87
N ASN A 148 -11.42 14.99 -11.34
CA ASN A 148 -10.33 15.62 -10.61
C ASN A 148 -9.97 14.82 -9.34
N ASP A 149 -10.97 14.35 -8.60
CA ASP A 149 -10.72 13.51 -7.41
C ASP A 149 -10.05 12.18 -7.78
N LEU A 150 -10.50 11.53 -8.84
CA LEU A 150 -9.88 10.30 -9.34
C LEU A 150 -8.42 10.52 -9.77
N ASN A 151 -8.10 11.68 -10.36
CA ASN A 151 -6.73 12.02 -10.72
C ASN A 151 -5.84 12.19 -9.47
N LYS A 152 -6.35 12.82 -8.41
CA LYS A 152 -5.64 12.90 -7.12
C LYS A 152 -5.43 11.52 -6.50
N GLU A 153 -6.39 10.63 -6.65
CA GLU A 153 -6.30 9.26 -6.15
C GLU A 153 -5.27 8.38 -6.90
N ARG A 154 -4.79 8.79 -8.06
CA ARG A 154 -3.67 8.15 -8.78
C ARG A 154 -2.32 8.44 -8.16
N ASP A 155 -2.14 9.60 -7.52
CA ASP A 155 -0.86 10.03 -6.96
C ASP A 155 -0.59 9.34 -5.63
N VAL A 156 0.06 8.17 -5.70
CA VAL A 156 0.49 7.40 -4.52
C VAL A 156 1.94 7.68 -4.23
N LYS A 157 2.23 8.18 -3.03
CA LYS A 157 3.59 8.48 -2.54
C LYS A 157 3.95 7.54 -1.40
N ALA A 158 5.22 7.13 -1.36
CA ALA A 158 5.76 6.42 -0.21
C ALA A 158 5.96 7.39 0.95
N LEU A 159 5.67 6.93 2.16
CA LEU A 159 6.10 7.57 3.38
C LEU A 159 7.42 6.92 3.83
N PRO A 160 8.27 7.64 4.58
CA PRO A 160 9.47 7.06 5.16
C PRO A 160 9.12 5.81 5.98
N PRO A 161 9.88 4.72 5.86
CA PRO A 161 9.72 3.58 6.75
C PRO A 161 10.12 3.94 8.18
N VAL A 162 9.47 3.30 9.14
CA VAL A 162 9.72 3.52 10.56
C VAL A 162 10.06 2.18 11.19
N VAL A 163 11.15 2.11 11.93
CA VAL A 163 11.51 0.94 12.74
C VAL A 163 10.61 0.91 13.97
N SER A 164 9.85 -0.18 14.12
CA SER A 164 8.96 -0.37 15.28
C SER A 164 9.65 -1.07 16.45
N GLY A 165 10.75 -1.77 16.19
CA GLY A 165 11.55 -2.46 17.19
C GLY A 165 12.55 -3.39 16.54
N GLY A 166 13.41 -3.99 17.36
CA GLY A 166 14.39 -4.98 16.95
C GLY A 166 14.58 -6.06 18.02
N ALA A 167 15.12 -7.20 17.63
CA ALA A 167 15.47 -8.29 18.50
C ALA A 167 16.84 -8.87 18.10
N LEU A 168 17.66 -9.21 19.09
CA LEU A 168 18.87 -9.95 18.86
C LEU A 168 18.53 -11.45 18.81
N ILE A 169 18.87 -12.09 17.71
CA ILE A 169 18.65 -13.51 17.51
C ILE A 169 19.98 -14.22 17.61
N ILE A 170 20.06 -15.18 18.52
CA ILE A 170 21.25 -15.99 18.76
C ILE A 170 20.89 -17.46 18.50
N PRO A 171 21.58 -18.14 17.58
CA PRO A 171 21.36 -19.57 17.37
C PRO A 171 21.56 -20.36 18.68
N ALA A 172 20.59 -21.24 19.01
CA ALA A 172 20.65 -22.05 20.25
C ALA A 172 21.93 -22.88 20.33
N SER A 173 22.42 -23.39 19.21
CA SER A 173 23.68 -24.14 19.11
C SER A 173 24.91 -23.39 19.60
N ILE A 174 24.92 -22.07 19.49
CA ILE A 174 26.04 -21.24 20.00
C ILE A 174 25.98 -21.14 21.53
N LEU A 175 24.76 -21.06 22.09
CA LEU A 175 24.57 -20.97 23.55
C LEU A 175 24.87 -22.29 24.24
N GLU A 176 24.68 -23.42 23.59
CA GLU A 176 24.96 -24.75 24.09
C GLU A 176 26.42 -25.18 23.90
N GLY A 177 27.24 -24.35 23.24
CA GLY A 177 28.68 -24.62 23.04
C GLY A 177 29.01 -25.76 22.06
N THR A 178 28.01 -26.22 21.29
CA THR A 178 28.10 -27.49 20.56
C THR A 178 28.33 -27.37 19.05
N VAL A 179 28.32 -26.19 18.44
CA VAL A 179 28.43 -26.13 16.95
C VAL A 179 29.33 -25.00 16.45
N LYS A 180 30.27 -25.39 15.59
CA LYS A 180 30.94 -24.49 14.65
C LYS A 180 29.90 -23.92 13.69
N PHE A 181 29.91 -22.61 13.47
CA PHE A 181 28.97 -21.90 12.58
C PHE A 181 28.69 -22.65 11.27
N PRO A 182 27.44 -22.93 10.92
CA PRO A 182 27.13 -23.29 9.56
C PRO A 182 27.38 -22.06 8.66
N LYS A 183 28.11 -22.25 7.55
CA LYS A 183 28.41 -21.19 6.59
C LYS A 183 27.19 -20.84 5.69
N GLU A 184 26.06 -21.53 5.86
CA GLU A 184 24.86 -21.32 5.07
C GLU A 184 23.67 -20.98 5.96
N PRO A 185 22.79 -20.06 5.52
CA PRO A 185 21.56 -19.76 6.26
C PRO A 185 20.68 -21.02 6.38
N PRO A 186 19.92 -21.18 7.47
CA PRO A 186 19.09 -22.35 7.68
C PRO A 186 18.10 -22.54 6.51
N MET A 187 17.92 -23.79 6.09
CA MET A 187 17.08 -24.19 4.94
C MET A 187 15.64 -23.69 5.00
N ASN A 188 15.14 -23.35 6.18
CA ASN A 188 13.75 -22.94 6.42
C ASN A 188 13.33 -21.68 5.67
N ALA A 189 14.23 -20.70 5.47
CA ALA A 189 13.92 -19.50 4.72
C ALA A 189 13.63 -19.80 3.21
N ARG A 190 14.39 -20.75 2.64
CA ARG A 190 14.18 -21.16 1.23
C ARG A 190 12.94 -22.04 1.05
N GLU A 191 12.62 -22.88 2.03
CA GLU A 191 11.39 -23.68 2.00
C GLU A 191 10.15 -22.82 2.17
N THR A 192 10.16 -21.83 3.05
CA THR A 192 9.06 -20.89 3.23
C THR A 192 8.81 -20.09 1.95
N GLU A 193 9.87 -19.57 1.31
CA GLU A 193 9.77 -18.85 0.04
C GLU A 193 9.23 -19.73 -1.10
N ARG A 194 9.59 -21.03 -1.10
CA ARG A 194 9.11 -22.01 -2.07
C ARG A 194 7.63 -22.36 -1.85
N VAL A 195 7.20 -22.49 -0.60
CA VAL A 195 5.80 -22.74 -0.24
C VAL A 195 4.94 -21.52 -0.57
N GLU A 196 5.41 -20.30 -0.28
CA GLU A 196 4.70 -19.08 -0.65
C GLU A 196 4.58 -18.91 -2.17
N ARG A 197 5.64 -19.24 -2.93
CA ARG A 197 5.60 -19.20 -4.39
C ARG A 197 4.59 -20.20 -4.96
N LEU A 198 4.56 -21.42 -4.43
CA LEU A 198 3.57 -22.43 -4.80
C LEU A 198 2.14 -22.05 -4.42
N ALA A 199 1.96 -21.36 -3.29
CA ALA A 199 0.63 -20.87 -2.88
C ALA A 199 0.15 -19.68 -3.73
N MET A 200 1.05 -18.85 -4.23
CA MET A 200 0.70 -17.74 -5.13
C MET A 200 0.41 -18.20 -6.56
N ASP A 201 1.06 -19.26 -7.02
CA ASP A 201 0.84 -19.84 -8.37
C ASP A 201 -0.45 -20.69 -8.43
N ALA A 202 -1.06 -21.02 -7.29
CA ALA A 202 -2.28 -21.83 -7.17
C ALA A 202 -3.59 -21.00 -7.07
N VAL A 203 -3.52 -19.66 -7.11
CA VAL A 203 -4.63 -18.70 -7.07
C VAL A 203 -4.72 -17.92 -8.37
#